data_b59472dc6be461a301859628fd69ec0b
#
_entry.id   b59472dc6be461a301859628fd69ec0b
#
_cell.length_a   1.000
_cell.length_b   1.000
_cell.length_c   1.000
_cell.angle_alpha   90.00
_cell.angle_beta   90.00
_cell.angle_gamma   90.00
#
_symmetry.space_group_name_H-M   'P 1'
#
loop_
_entity.id
_entity.type
_entity.pdbx_description
1 polymer ?
#
loop_
_entity_poly.entity_id
_entity_poly.type
_entity_poly.pdbx_seq_one_letter_code
_entity_poly.pdbx_strand_id
1 'polypeptide(L)'
;MIGIYLFHPMIVHFTIALFSFSVLMDILGLIMKKDSFHVASWYSLITSVVAVIFTVIAGAIAENMVKISPAAQDILEIHEKIGFSVVTIILSLAIWRIILKGKMPIKGLTLFMVISVIGVIIMTIGGYFGGELVYTYEVAVKTALP
;
A
#
# COMPACT_ATOMS: atom_id res chain seq x y z
N MET A 1 22.43 12.97 9.55
CA MET A 1 22.17 11.77 8.75
C MET A 1 20.68 11.44 8.84
N ILE A 2 20.03 11.08 7.73
CA ILE A 2 18.62 10.63 7.73
C ILE A 2 18.56 9.31 8.50
N GLY A 3 17.72 9.24 9.55
CA GLY A 3 17.56 8.00 10.31
C GLY A 3 16.88 6.92 9.47
N ILE A 4 17.33 5.67 9.59
CA ILE A 4 16.79 4.52 8.83
C ILE A 4 15.28 4.37 9.04
N TYR A 5 14.75 4.74 10.21
CA TYR A 5 13.31 4.71 10.51
C TYR A 5 12.46 5.63 9.61
N LEU A 6 13.06 6.64 8.96
CA LEU A 6 12.37 7.52 8.02
C LEU A 6 12.17 6.88 6.63
N PHE A 7 12.80 5.75 6.35
CA PHE A 7 12.60 5.07 5.07
C PHE A 7 11.17 4.54 4.89
N HIS A 8 10.53 4.08 5.98
CA HIS A 8 9.16 3.61 5.89
C HIS A 8 8.19 4.69 5.36
N PRO A 9 8.06 5.87 5.96
CA PRO A 9 7.18 6.92 5.43
C PRO A 9 7.58 7.41 4.04
N MET A 10 8.83 7.26 3.62
CA MET A 10 9.24 7.59 2.25
C MET A 10 8.78 6.53 1.25
N ILE A 11 8.99 5.25 1.55
CA ILE A 11 8.69 4.14 0.65
C ILE A 11 7.19 3.88 0.53
N VAL A 12 6.41 4.09 1.60
CA VAL A 12 4.95 3.85 1.60
C VAL A 12 4.24 4.65 0.50
N HIS A 13 4.72 5.85 0.18
CA HIS A 13 4.13 6.67 -0.88
C HIS A 13 4.22 6.01 -2.26
N PHE A 14 5.28 5.22 -2.52
CA PHE A 14 5.39 4.46 -3.76
C PHE A 14 4.33 3.36 -3.83
N THR A 15 4.10 2.64 -2.73
CA THR A 15 3.03 1.64 -2.66
C THR A 15 1.67 2.26 -2.93
N ILE A 16 1.37 3.39 -2.26
CA ILE A 16 0.11 4.12 -2.42
C ILE A 16 -0.06 4.58 -3.87
N ALA A 17 0.95 5.24 -4.43
CA ALA A 17 0.87 5.77 -5.79
C ALA A 17 0.72 4.66 -6.84
N LEU A 18 1.54 3.61 -6.77
CA LEU A 18 1.55 2.55 -7.78
C LEU A 18 0.29 1.70 -7.75
N PHE A 19 -0.21 1.33 -6.56
CA PHE A 19 -1.43 0.55 -6.47
C PHE A 19 -2.66 1.36 -6.88
N SER A 20 -2.79 2.60 -6.43
CA SER A 20 -3.88 3.51 -6.83
C SER A 20 -3.84 3.77 -8.33
N PHE A 21 -2.66 4.00 -8.91
CA PHE A 21 -2.50 4.18 -10.35
C PHE A 21 -2.88 2.92 -11.13
N SER A 22 -2.52 1.73 -10.62
CA SER A 22 -2.95 0.47 -11.24
C SER A 22 -4.47 0.38 -11.34
N VAL A 23 -5.17 0.64 -10.24
CA VAL A 23 -6.65 0.59 -10.21
C VAL A 23 -7.27 1.64 -11.12
N LEU A 24 -6.74 2.87 -11.11
CA LEU A 24 -7.17 3.94 -12.01
C LEU A 24 -7.01 3.54 -13.48
N MET A 25 -5.88 2.94 -13.84
CA MET A 25 -5.63 2.51 -15.22
C MET A 25 -6.60 1.40 -15.64
N ASP A 26 -6.93 0.46 -14.76
CA ASP A 26 -7.94 -0.57 -15.08
C ASP A 26 -9.34 0.06 -15.28
N ILE A 27 -9.73 1.02 -14.45
CA ILE A 27 -11.00 1.75 -14.61
C ILE A 27 -11.02 2.50 -15.97
N LEU A 28 -9.95 3.22 -16.29
CA LEU A 28 -9.85 3.93 -17.58
C LEU A 28 -9.85 2.97 -18.77
N GLY A 29 -9.20 1.82 -18.65
CA GLY A 29 -9.19 0.77 -19.66
C GLY A 29 -10.59 0.24 -19.96
N LEU A 30 -11.40 0.03 -18.93
CA LEU A 30 -12.80 -0.41 -19.06
C LEU A 30 -13.69 0.67 -19.69
N ILE A 31 -13.55 1.94 -19.26
CA ILE A 31 -14.35 3.06 -19.76
C ILE A 31 -13.98 3.38 -21.21
N MET A 32 -12.70 3.48 -21.50
CA MET A 32 -12.19 3.87 -22.82
C MET A 32 -12.08 2.70 -23.80
N LYS A 33 -12.28 1.46 -23.34
CA LYS A 33 -12.14 0.22 -24.11
C LYS A 33 -10.77 0.11 -24.82
N LYS A 34 -9.69 0.46 -24.09
CA LYS A 34 -8.31 0.44 -24.60
C LYS A 34 -7.42 -0.45 -23.75
N ASP A 35 -6.88 -1.49 -24.35
CA ASP A 35 -6.01 -2.45 -23.68
C ASP A 35 -4.70 -1.85 -23.16
N SER A 36 -4.23 -0.75 -23.76
CA SER A 36 -3.01 -0.07 -23.30
C SER A 36 -3.07 0.37 -21.84
N PHE A 37 -4.25 0.76 -21.35
CA PHE A 37 -4.45 1.08 -19.94
C PHE A 37 -4.33 -0.16 -19.04
N HIS A 38 -4.86 -1.30 -19.46
CA HIS A 38 -4.73 -2.56 -18.73
C HIS A 38 -3.27 -3.05 -18.69
N VAL A 39 -2.49 -2.76 -19.73
CA VAL A 39 -1.04 -3.02 -19.74
C VAL A 39 -0.33 -2.13 -18.72
N ALA A 40 -0.64 -0.82 -18.69
CA ALA A 40 -0.08 0.11 -17.71
C ALA A 40 -0.46 -0.30 -16.28
N SER A 41 -1.73 -0.66 -16.05
CA SER A 41 -2.21 -1.20 -14.78
C SER A 41 -1.40 -2.43 -14.34
N TRP A 42 -1.18 -3.37 -15.25
CA TRP A 42 -0.43 -4.59 -14.96
C TRP A 42 0.98 -4.30 -14.44
N TYR A 43 1.74 -3.48 -15.16
CA TYR A 43 3.10 -3.14 -14.73
C TYR A 43 3.10 -2.37 -13.40
N SER A 44 2.13 -1.47 -13.21
CA SER A 44 2.00 -0.75 -11.94
C SER A 44 1.64 -1.66 -10.78
N LEU A 45 0.75 -2.65 -10.98
CA LEU A 45 0.40 -3.65 -9.97
C LEU A 45 1.62 -4.49 -9.57
N ILE A 46 2.39 -4.99 -10.54
CA ILE A 46 3.61 -5.77 -10.23
C ILE A 46 4.65 -4.92 -9.51
N THR A 47 4.84 -3.68 -9.94
CA THR A 47 5.77 -2.77 -9.25
C THR A 47 5.28 -2.43 -7.84
N SER A 48 3.95 -2.33 -7.62
CA SER A 48 3.39 -2.12 -6.29
C SER A 48 3.63 -3.32 -5.36
N VAL A 49 3.70 -4.55 -5.89
CA VAL A 49 4.11 -5.74 -5.11
C VAL A 49 5.53 -5.56 -4.56
N VAL A 50 6.45 -5.13 -5.40
CA VAL A 50 7.83 -4.87 -4.97
C VAL A 50 7.84 -3.75 -3.91
N ALA A 51 7.14 -2.65 -4.18
CA ALA A 51 7.07 -1.52 -3.26
C ALA A 51 6.49 -1.90 -1.90
N VAL A 52 5.40 -2.68 -1.86
CA VAL A 52 4.75 -3.08 -0.60
C VAL A 52 5.63 -3.99 0.25
N ILE A 53 6.42 -4.88 -0.37
CA ILE A 53 7.39 -5.72 0.35
C ILE A 53 8.44 -4.83 1.06
N PHE A 54 9.02 -3.88 0.33
CA PHE A 54 9.96 -2.93 0.95
C PHE A 54 9.30 -2.06 2.02
N THR A 55 8.05 -1.65 1.82
CA THR A 55 7.28 -0.88 2.81
C THR A 55 7.12 -1.64 4.12
N VAL A 56 6.76 -2.93 4.06
CA VAL A 56 6.60 -3.78 5.26
C VAL A 56 7.93 -3.98 5.97
N ILE A 57 8.99 -4.30 5.23
CA ILE A 57 10.33 -4.46 5.79
C ILE A 57 10.79 -3.16 6.48
N ALA A 58 10.63 -2.03 5.81
CA ALA A 58 11.00 -0.73 6.37
C ALA A 58 10.14 -0.36 7.60
N GLY A 59 8.85 -0.74 7.62
CA GLY A 59 7.96 -0.57 8.77
C GLY A 59 8.41 -1.36 9.98
N ALA A 60 8.69 -2.65 9.80
CA ALA A 60 9.20 -3.50 10.88
C ALA A 60 10.55 -3.02 11.42
N ILE A 61 11.43 -2.50 10.58
CA ILE A 61 12.70 -1.89 11.03
C ILE A 61 12.41 -0.60 11.82
N ALA A 62 11.52 0.26 11.32
CA ALA A 62 11.18 1.52 11.97
C ALA A 62 10.59 1.30 13.37
N GLU A 63 9.66 0.37 13.52
CA GLU A 63 9.03 0.02 14.79
C GLU A 63 10.07 -0.38 15.86
N ASN A 64 11.07 -1.17 15.49
CA ASN A 64 12.14 -1.59 16.40
C ASN A 64 13.13 -0.47 16.76
N MET A 65 13.10 0.66 16.06
CA MET A 65 14.05 1.77 16.25
C MET A 65 13.44 2.99 16.93
N VAL A 66 12.11 3.08 17.01
CA VAL A 66 11.41 4.23 17.59
C VAL A 66 10.77 3.88 18.93
N LYS A 67 10.70 4.88 19.83
CA LYS A 67 9.95 4.73 21.07
C LYS A 67 8.48 5.04 20.80
N ILE A 68 7.62 4.06 21.04
CA ILE A 68 6.18 4.19 20.90
C ILE A 68 5.60 4.46 22.28
N SER A 69 4.85 5.55 22.42
CA SER A 69 4.17 5.87 23.68
C SER A 69 3.00 4.89 23.90
N PRO A 70 2.62 4.60 25.16
CA PRO A 70 1.45 3.76 25.43
C PRO A 70 0.16 4.29 24.76
N ALA A 71 0.03 5.61 24.58
CA ALA A 71 -1.10 6.24 23.94
C ALA A 71 -1.14 6.00 22.41
N ALA A 72 0.00 5.74 21.76
CA ALA A 72 0.10 5.46 20.34
C ALA A 72 -0.03 3.97 20.00
N GLN A 73 0.05 3.08 20.99
CA GLN A 73 0.13 1.64 20.78
C GLN A 73 -1.11 1.09 20.04
N ASP A 74 -2.31 1.50 20.45
CA ASP A 74 -3.55 1.03 19.83
C ASP A 74 -3.64 1.47 18.36
N ILE A 75 -3.22 2.71 18.06
CA ILE A 75 -3.20 3.26 16.70
C ILE A 75 -2.18 2.54 15.82
N LEU A 76 -1.01 2.19 16.37
CA LEU A 76 -0.01 1.41 15.67
C LEU A 76 -0.56 0.02 15.30
N GLU A 77 -1.19 -0.66 16.24
CA GLU A 77 -1.78 -1.98 16.02
C GLU A 77 -2.86 -1.97 14.91
N ILE A 78 -3.71 -0.93 14.90
CA ILE A 78 -4.71 -0.73 13.84
C ILE A 78 -4.01 -0.49 12.50
N HIS A 79 -3.00 0.39 12.45
CA HIS A 79 -2.23 0.68 11.24
C HIS A 79 -1.58 -0.57 10.66
N GLU A 80 -0.98 -1.42 11.50
CA GLU A 80 -0.35 -2.68 11.09
C GLU A 80 -1.36 -3.68 10.52
N LYS A 81 -2.50 -3.88 11.21
CA LYS A 81 -3.57 -4.78 10.73
C LYS A 81 -4.09 -4.34 9.37
N ILE A 82 -4.26 -3.03 9.17
CA ILE A 82 -4.64 -2.46 7.88
C ILE A 82 -3.52 -2.69 6.85
N GLY A 83 -2.27 -2.46 7.22
CA GLY A 83 -1.11 -2.70 6.36
C GLY A 83 -1.05 -4.14 5.84
N PHE A 84 -1.19 -5.13 6.73
CA PHE A 84 -1.23 -6.54 6.33
C PHE A 84 -2.44 -6.88 5.45
N SER A 85 -3.58 -6.24 5.67
CA SER A 85 -4.76 -6.40 4.80
C SER A 85 -4.48 -5.88 3.38
N VAL A 86 -3.82 -4.72 3.25
CA VAL A 86 -3.40 -4.15 1.96
C VAL A 86 -2.41 -5.05 1.24
N VAL A 87 -1.40 -5.57 1.95
CA VAL A 87 -0.44 -6.55 1.39
C VAL A 87 -1.18 -7.75 0.81
N THR A 88 -2.10 -8.33 1.60
CA THR A 88 -2.88 -9.50 1.16
C THR A 88 -3.69 -9.21 -0.09
N ILE A 89 -4.33 -8.04 -0.17
CA ILE A 89 -5.11 -7.63 -1.34
C ILE A 89 -4.20 -7.47 -2.57
N ILE A 90 -3.11 -6.72 -2.46
CA ILE A 90 -2.19 -6.47 -3.57
C ILE A 90 -1.63 -7.79 -4.10
N LEU A 91 -1.17 -8.68 -3.21
CA LEU A 91 -0.63 -9.98 -3.60
C LEU A 91 -1.69 -10.87 -4.26
N SER A 92 -2.91 -10.90 -3.71
CA SER A 92 -4.00 -11.71 -4.27
C SER A 92 -4.38 -11.25 -5.69
N LEU A 93 -4.48 -9.94 -5.91
CA LEU A 93 -4.77 -9.37 -7.23
C LEU A 93 -3.63 -9.62 -8.21
N ALA A 94 -2.38 -9.49 -7.77
CA ALA A 94 -1.21 -9.76 -8.59
C ALA A 94 -1.13 -11.24 -8.98
N ILE A 95 -1.32 -12.17 -8.04
CA ILE A 95 -1.35 -13.61 -8.29
C ILE A 95 -2.46 -13.94 -9.30
N TRP A 96 -3.67 -13.36 -9.13
CA TRP A 96 -4.76 -13.57 -10.07
C TRP A 96 -4.36 -13.17 -11.49
N ARG A 97 -3.74 -12.00 -11.67
CA ARG A 97 -3.28 -11.55 -13.00
C ARG A 97 -2.07 -12.32 -13.52
N ILE A 98 -1.16 -12.80 -12.65
CA ILE A 98 -0.04 -13.68 -13.04
C ILE A 98 -0.59 -14.97 -13.66
N ILE A 99 -1.58 -15.61 -13.03
CA ILE A 99 -2.23 -16.82 -13.56
C ILE A 99 -2.84 -16.54 -14.95
N LEU A 100 -3.35 -15.34 -15.18
CA LEU A 100 -3.91 -14.90 -16.46
C LEU A 100 -2.87 -14.28 -17.41
N LYS A 101 -1.58 -14.48 -17.14
CA LYS A 101 -0.46 -13.93 -17.94
C LYS A 101 -0.54 -12.40 -18.11
N GLY A 102 -0.90 -11.69 -17.06
CA GLY A 102 -1.03 -10.23 -17.02
C GLY A 102 -2.33 -9.67 -17.59
N LYS A 103 -3.20 -10.50 -18.13
CA LYS A 103 -4.48 -10.05 -18.72
C LYS A 103 -5.52 -9.77 -17.64
N MET A 104 -6.49 -8.91 -17.98
CA MET A 104 -7.67 -8.68 -17.14
C MET A 104 -8.53 -9.95 -17.02
N PRO A 105 -9.08 -10.25 -15.84
CA PRO A 105 -9.96 -11.38 -15.67
C PRO A 105 -11.33 -11.12 -16.32
N ILE A 106 -11.61 -11.74 -17.46
CA ILE A 106 -12.94 -11.64 -18.11
C ILE A 106 -13.98 -12.30 -17.18
N LYS A 107 -13.67 -13.52 -16.71
CA LYS A 107 -14.48 -14.17 -15.67
C LYS A 107 -14.05 -13.63 -14.30
N GLY A 108 -15.00 -13.06 -13.57
CA GLY A 108 -14.74 -12.46 -12.25
C GLY A 108 -14.26 -11.01 -12.30
N LEU A 109 -14.42 -10.32 -13.45
CA LEU A 109 -14.03 -8.91 -13.60
C LEU A 109 -14.62 -8.01 -12.50
N THR A 110 -15.90 -8.14 -12.23
CA THR A 110 -16.57 -7.34 -11.19
C THR A 110 -15.93 -7.59 -9.82
N LEU A 111 -15.69 -8.85 -9.45
CA LEU A 111 -15.06 -9.19 -8.18
C LEU A 111 -13.64 -8.62 -8.10
N PHE A 112 -12.84 -8.76 -9.17
CA PHE A 112 -11.49 -8.20 -9.24
C PHE A 112 -11.52 -6.68 -9.02
N MET A 113 -12.40 -5.96 -9.72
CA MET A 113 -12.51 -4.50 -9.60
C MET A 113 -13.02 -4.06 -8.22
N VAL A 114 -13.99 -4.79 -7.66
CA VAL A 114 -14.49 -4.51 -6.30
C VAL A 114 -13.38 -4.67 -5.27
N ILE A 115 -12.62 -5.76 -5.32
CA ILE A 115 -11.48 -5.99 -4.41
C ILE A 115 -10.41 -4.90 -4.62
N SER A 116 -10.14 -4.50 -5.86
CA SER A 116 -9.17 -3.44 -6.17
C SER A 116 -9.57 -2.10 -5.56
N VAL A 117 -10.82 -1.69 -5.72
CA VAL A 117 -11.35 -0.43 -5.17
C VAL A 117 -11.37 -0.47 -3.64
N ILE A 118 -11.84 -1.58 -3.04
CA ILE A 118 -11.80 -1.78 -1.58
C ILE A 118 -10.35 -1.69 -1.07
N GLY A 119 -9.39 -2.28 -1.79
CA GLY A 119 -7.98 -2.19 -1.46
C GLY A 119 -7.46 -0.76 -1.40
N VAL A 120 -7.83 0.10 -2.36
CA VAL A 120 -7.48 1.53 -2.34
C VAL A 120 -8.12 2.25 -1.15
N ILE A 121 -9.38 1.95 -0.85
CA ILE A 121 -10.07 2.55 0.32
C ILE A 121 -9.37 2.15 1.62
N ILE A 122 -9.12 0.87 1.83
CA ILE A 122 -8.43 0.35 3.03
C ILE A 122 -7.02 0.97 3.14
N MET A 123 -6.29 1.07 2.03
CA MET A 123 -4.97 1.68 2.00
C MET A 123 -5.02 3.18 2.37
N THR A 124 -6.05 3.91 1.93
CA THR A 124 -6.26 5.32 2.29
C THR A 124 -6.52 5.46 3.79
N ILE A 125 -7.34 4.58 4.37
CA ILE A 125 -7.58 4.53 5.82
C ILE A 125 -6.27 4.22 6.57
N GLY A 126 -5.46 3.28 6.07
CA GLY A 126 -4.15 3.00 6.64
C GLY A 126 -3.21 4.21 6.59
N GLY A 127 -3.25 4.98 5.50
CA GLY A 127 -2.51 6.23 5.38
C GLY A 127 -2.95 7.28 6.42
N TYR A 128 -4.24 7.37 6.73
CA TYR A 128 -4.76 8.23 7.79
C TYR A 128 -4.17 7.86 9.15
N PHE A 129 -4.22 6.60 9.55
CA PHE A 129 -3.65 6.14 10.83
C PHE A 129 -2.12 6.30 10.87
N GLY A 130 -1.42 6.06 9.75
CA GLY A 130 0.01 6.34 9.64
C GLY A 130 0.32 7.83 9.82
N GLY A 131 -0.50 8.72 9.27
CA GLY A 131 -0.41 10.16 9.50
C GLY A 131 -0.68 10.52 10.96
N GLU A 132 -1.66 9.91 11.60
CA GLU A 132 -1.99 10.14 13.02
C GLU A 132 -0.82 9.76 13.94
N LEU A 133 -0.14 8.64 13.67
CA LEU A 133 1.08 8.23 14.40
C LEU A 133 2.16 9.31 14.33
N VAL A 134 2.36 9.93 13.18
CA VAL A 134 3.40 10.95 12.97
C VAL A 134 2.98 12.29 13.54
N TYR A 135 1.79 12.79 13.18
CA TYR A 135 1.40 14.18 13.47
C TYR A 135 0.77 14.37 14.85
N THR A 136 0.07 13.34 15.36
CA THR A 136 -0.60 13.43 16.67
C THR A 136 0.25 12.83 17.78
N TYR A 137 0.86 11.69 17.52
CA TYR A 137 1.66 10.96 18.52
C TYR A 137 3.16 11.19 18.37
N GLU A 138 3.60 11.97 17.37
CA GLU A 138 5.00 12.34 17.11
C GLU A 138 5.94 11.11 16.99
N VAL A 139 5.39 9.98 16.55
CA VAL A 139 6.18 8.76 16.32
C VAL A 139 7.21 9.02 15.23
N ALA A 140 8.46 8.69 15.48
CA ALA A 140 9.60 8.93 14.60
C ALA A 140 9.95 10.44 14.38
N VAL A 141 9.31 11.38 15.07
CA VAL A 141 9.62 12.81 14.97
C VAL A 141 10.56 13.25 16.09
N LYS A 142 10.28 12.85 17.33
CA LYS A 142 11.05 13.27 18.52
C LYS A 142 12.23 12.38 18.90
N THR A 143 12.39 11.21 18.28
CA THR A 143 13.48 10.28 18.59
C THR A 143 14.85 10.70 18.03
N ALA A 144 14.92 11.82 17.30
CA ALA A 144 16.16 12.35 16.75
C ALA A 144 16.86 13.40 17.67
N LEU A 145 16.32 13.65 18.86
CA LEU A 145 16.95 14.55 19.84
C LEU A 145 17.48 13.74 21.02
N PRO A 146 18.74 13.96 21.39
CA PRO A 146 19.39 13.28 22.51
C PRO A 146 18.72 13.63 23.83
#